data_9408e4606fd665ad362a9a5677aaf527
#
_entry.id   9408e4606fd665ad362a9a5677aaf527
#
_cell.length_a   1.000
_cell.length_b   1.000
_cell.length_c   1.000
_cell.angle_alpha   90.00
_cell.angle_beta   90.00
_cell.angle_gamma   90.00
#
_symmetry.space_group_name_H-M   'P 1'
#
loop_
_entity.id
_entity.type
_entity.pdbx_description
1 polymer ?
#
loop_
_entity_poly.entity_id
_entity_poly.type
_entity_poly.pdbx_seq_one_letter_code
_entity_poly.pdbx_strand_id
1 'polypeptide(L)'
;MVYFLKQDLRAWFFFLAATVAFGILTYVIVGGTRANIIIAFSLFLFIGIVRGWISLWMLVAAGVFGIVGMFWLALKRYGMDVSGDEAFYTFLYLTRDTFSPWENLALLLQNYDKIDFQGLAPIVRDFYVFIPTWLWPDRPGVVLNTANYFTWEVLNNHSGLAISPTLIGSLVVMGGVWFILPGAVAVGLIIKWFDWLYVRGNEETNRYKAAILHSFCFGAIFNMIVLAREGLDSFVSRVVFFMVIFGICLLLAKLLYWLFDSAGLVHRRLARTTRTLSQV
;
A
#
# COMPACT_ATOMS: atom_id res chain seq x y z
N MET A 1 5.28 -9.03 11.39
CA MET A 1 5.87 -9.14 12.73
C MET A 1 6.32 -10.56 13.08
N VAL A 2 5.47 -11.59 13.00
CA VAL A 2 5.83 -13.01 13.32
C VAL A 2 7.06 -13.47 12.53
N TYR A 3 7.13 -13.18 11.24
CA TYR A 3 8.28 -13.52 10.40
C TYR A 3 9.59 -12.90 10.90
N PHE A 4 9.58 -11.65 11.36
CA PHE A 4 10.79 -10.98 11.86
C PHE A 4 11.26 -11.49 13.23
N LEU A 5 10.38 -12.16 13.96
CA LEU A 5 10.73 -12.84 15.22
C LEU A 5 11.31 -14.24 14.99
N LYS A 6 10.77 -14.96 14.01
CA LYS A 6 11.22 -16.32 13.62
C LYS A 6 11.37 -16.35 12.09
N GLN A 7 12.58 -16.13 11.61
CA GLN A 7 12.91 -16.07 10.19
C GLN A 7 13.10 -17.47 9.60
N ASP A 8 12.04 -18.29 9.67
CA ASP A 8 12.00 -19.64 9.13
C ASP A 8 10.98 -19.79 7.99
N LEU A 9 11.07 -20.88 7.23
CA LEU A 9 10.16 -21.16 6.13
C LEU A 9 8.69 -21.26 6.59
N ARG A 10 8.44 -21.79 7.79
CA ARG A 10 7.07 -21.92 8.31
C ARG A 10 6.44 -20.56 8.60
N ALA A 11 7.21 -19.65 9.21
CA ALA A 11 6.75 -18.29 9.44
C ALA A 11 6.54 -17.51 8.14
N TRP A 12 7.33 -17.79 7.10
CA TRP A 12 7.16 -17.21 5.77
C TRP A 12 5.86 -17.64 5.08
N PHE A 13 5.55 -18.96 5.09
CA PHE A 13 4.28 -19.46 4.56
C PHE A 13 3.08 -19.02 5.39
N PHE A 14 3.22 -18.94 6.71
CA PHE A 14 2.18 -18.39 7.58
C PHE A 14 1.89 -16.92 7.26
N PHE A 15 2.94 -16.14 6.98
CA PHE A 15 2.80 -14.75 6.51
C PHE A 15 1.99 -14.68 5.21
N LEU A 16 2.28 -15.52 4.22
CA LEU A 16 1.51 -15.59 2.98
C LEU A 16 0.04 -15.93 3.25
N ALA A 17 -0.22 -17.00 3.99
CA ALA A 17 -1.58 -17.43 4.30
C ALA A 17 -2.39 -16.35 5.03
N ALA A 18 -1.79 -15.69 6.03
CA ALA A 18 -2.43 -14.62 6.78
C ALA A 18 -2.72 -13.38 5.90
N THR A 19 -1.78 -13.00 5.02
CA THR A 19 -1.95 -11.83 4.15
C THR A 19 -2.95 -12.08 3.03
N VAL A 20 -2.99 -13.28 2.45
CA VAL A 20 -4.00 -13.67 1.45
C VAL A 20 -5.38 -13.74 2.10
N ALA A 21 -5.52 -14.38 3.27
CA ALA A 21 -6.78 -14.44 3.99
C ALA A 21 -7.30 -13.03 4.33
N PHE A 22 -6.44 -12.14 4.81
CA PHE A 22 -6.80 -10.74 5.06
C PHE A 22 -7.16 -9.99 3.78
N GLY A 23 -6.43 -10.22 2.68
CA GLY A 23 -6.73 -9.64 1.38
C GLY A 23 -8.10 -10.07 0.85
N ILE A 24 -8.45 -11.35 0.98
CA ILE A 24 -9.77 -11.87 0.60
C ILE A 24 -10.85 -11.25 1.49
N LEU A 25 -10.63 -11.19 2.80
CA LEU A 25 -11.57 -10.60 3.75
C LEU A 25 -11.87 -9.14 3.41
N THR A 26 -10.83 -8.34 3.15
CA THR A 26 -10.99 -6.94 2.76
C THR A 26 -11.69 -6.80 1.41
N TYR A 27 -11.44 -7.71 0.46
CA TYR A 27 -12.14 -7.75 -0.82
C TYR A 27 -13.64 -7.97 -0.63
N VAL A 28 -14.04 -8.91 0.21
CA VAL A 28 -15.44 -9.25 0.46
C VAL A 28 -16.17 -8.12 1.21
N ILE A 29 -15.52 -7.51 2.22
CA ILE A 29 -16.17 -6.51 3.09
C ILE A 29 -16.25 -5.13 2.42
N VAL A 30 -15.20 -4.71 1.73
CA VAL A 30 -15.05 -3.32 1.25
C VAL A 30 -15.28 -3.20 -0.26
N GLY A 31 -15.54 -4.30 -0.96
CA GLY A 31 -15.71 -4.28 -2.43
C GLY A 31 -14.42 -4.07 -3.22
N GLY A 32 -13.30 -4.34 -2.59
CA GLY A 32 -12.07 -4.78 -3.18
C GLY A 32 -11.10 -3.81 -3.78
N THR A 33 -10.01 -3.63 -3.08
CA THR A 33 -8.74 -3.24 -3.71
C THR A 33 -7.89 -4.50 -3.97
N ARG A 34 -7.80 -4.91 -5.22
CA ARG A 34 -6.88 -5.97 -5.70
C ARG A 34 -5.42 -5.65 -5.33
N ALA A 35 -5.11 -4.36 -5.20
CA ALA A 35 -3.81 -3.85 -4.80
C ALA A 35 -3.30 -4.49 -3.51
N ASN A 36 -4.14 -4.70 -2.50
CA ASN A 36 -3.72 -5.26 -1.22
C ASN A 36 -3.22 -6.70 -1.35
N ILE A 37 -3.86 -7.52 -2.18
CA ILE A 37 -3.44 -8.91 -2.43
C ILE A 37 -2.11 -8.92 -3.20
N ILE A 38 -1.98 -8.06 -4.21
CA ILE A 38 -0.76 -7.95 -5.03
C ILE A 38 0.41 -7.48 -4.18
N ILE A 39 0.21 -6.46 -3.34
CA ILE A 39 1.23 -5.94 -2.42
C ILE A 39 1.68 -7.03 -1.44
N ALA A 40 0.74 -7.77 -0.85
CA ALA A 40 1.05 -8.85 0.07
C ALA A 40 1.85 -9.97 -0.60
N PHE A 41 1.45 -10.35 -1.82
CA PHE A 41 2.15 -11.37 -2.60
C PHE A 41 3.52 -10.89 -3.05
N SER A 42 3.66 -9.63 -3.48
CA SER A 42 4.94 -9.03 -3.84
C SER A 42 5.90 -9.00 -2.65
N LEU A 43 5.42 -8.67 -1.46
CA LEU A 43 6.23 -8.69 -0.24
C LEU A 43 6.69 -10.12 0.11
N PHE A 44 5.80 -11.11 -0.03
CA PHE A 44 6.14 -12.51 0.15
C PHE A 44 7.26 -12.96 -0.81
N LEU A 45 7.14 -12.62 -2.10
CA LEU A 45 8.15 -12.92 -3.10
C LEU A 45 9.48 -12.20 -2.80
N PHE A 46 9.43 -10.92 -2.46
CA PHE A 46 10.61 -10.13 -2.11
C PHE A 46 11.39 -10.73 -0.93
N ILE A 47 10.70 -11.10 0.14
CA ILE A 47 11.32 -11.77 1.29
C ILE A 47 11.95 -13.09 0.85
N GLY A 48 11.25 -13.88 0.01
CA GLY A 48 11.76 -15.15 -0.50
C GLY A 48 13.03 -15.01 -1.33
N ILE A 49 13.13 -13.96 -2.15
CA ILE A 49 14.32 -13.64 -2.96
C ILE A 49 15.48 -13.23 -2.05
N VAL A 50 15.28 -12.29 -1.14
CA VAL A 50 16.31 -11.80 -0.22
C VAL A 50 16.90 -12.94 0.63
N ARG A 51 16.08 -13.96 0.94
CA ARG A 51 16.48 -15.15 1.68
C ARG A 51 17.03 -16.29 0.81
N GLY A 52 17.03 -16.14 -0.53
CA GLY A 52 17.45 -17.17 -1.45
C GLY A 52 16.52 -18.38 -1.54
N TRP A 53 15.27 -18.26 -1.06
CA TRP A 53 14.26 -19.32 -1.13
C TRP A 53 13.53 -19.35 -2.48
N ILE A 54 13.57 -18.26 -3.22
CA ILE A 54 12.94 -18.11 -4.53
C ILE A 54 14.03 -17.84 -5.58
N SER A 55 14.03 -18.60 -6.64
CA SER A 55 14.91 -18.36 -7.78
C SER A 55 14.37 -17.24 -8.67
N LEU A 56 15.26 -16.64 -9.48
CA LEU A 56 14.88 -15.60 -10.43
C LEU A 56 13.82 -16.09 -11.43
N TRP A 57 13.90 -17.34 -11.86
CA TRP A 57 12.92 -17.95 -12.78
C TRP A 57 11.52 -18.06 -12.16
N MET A 58 11.43 -18.39 -10.90
CA MET A 58 10.15 -18.39 -10.17
C MET A 58 9.56 -16.98 -10.10
N LEU A 59 10.40 -15.95 -9.96
CA LEU A 59 9.96 -14.56 -9.99
C LEU A 59 9.40 -14.17 -11.36
N VAL A 60 10.11 -14.52 -12.43
CA VAL A 60 9.65 -14.27 -13.81
C VAL A 60 8.31 -14.97 -14.04
N ALA A 61 8.20 -16.25 -13.69
CA ALA A 61 6.95 -16.99 -13.82
C ALA A 61 5.80 -16.33 -13.00
N ALA A 62 6.06 -15.96 -11.74
CA ALA A 62 5.07 -15.27 -10.92
C ALA A 62 4.65 -13.92 -11.51
N GLY A 63 5.58 -13.18 -12.13
CA GLY A 63 5.30 -11.93 -12.84
C GLY A 63 4.36 -12.15 -14.04
N VAL A 64 4.65 -13.13 -14.88
CA VAL A 64 3.81 -13.47 -16.04
C VAL A 64 2.40 -13.89 -15.60
N PHE A 65 2.29 -14.79 -14.62
CA PHE A 65 1.00 -15.20 -14.06
C PHE A 65 0.25 -14.03 -13.42
N GLY A 66 0.98 -13.11 -12.76
CA GLY A 66 0.42 -11.89 -12.19
C GLY A 66 -0.19 -10.98 -13.25
N ILE A 67 0.50 -10.74 -14.36
CA ILE A 67 0.02 -9.91 -15.48
C ILE A 67 -1.22 -10.54 -16.12
N VAL A 68 -1.18 -11.84 -16.43
CA VAL A 68 -2.31 -12.56 -17.02
C VAL A 68 -3.53 -12.54 -16.06
N GLY A 69 -3.29 -12.81 -14.78
CA GLY A 69 -4.35 -12.78 -13.76
C GLY A 69 -4.96 -11.38 -13.60
N MET A 70 -4.15 -10.33 -13.61
CA MET A 70 -4.62 -8.94 -13.57
C MET A 70 -5.48 -8.59 -14.78
N PHE A 71 -5.06 -9.00 -15.97
CA PHE A 71 -5.82 -8.78 -17.19
C PHE A 71 -7.17 -9.49 -17.14
N TRP A 72 -7.18 -10.76 -16.78
CA TRP A 72 -8.43 -11.53 -16.64
C TRP A 72 -9.39 -10.90 -15.61
N LEU A 73 -8.87 -10.46 -14.46
CA LEU A 73 -9.67 -9.76 -13.46
C LEU A 73 -10.20 -8.41 -13.95
N ALA A 74 -9.43 -7.71 -14.80
CA ALA A 74 -9.87 -6.46 -15.40
C ALA A 74 -11.03 -6.69 -16.38
N LEU A 75 -10.93 -7.68 -17.27
CA LEU A 75 -12.01 -8.05 -18.18
C LEU A 75 -13.30 -8.39 -17.43
N LYS A 76 -13.21 -9.21 -16.37
CA LYS A 76 -14.36 -9.53 -15.53
C LYS A 76 -15.00 -8.31 -14.88
N ARG A 77 -14.17 -7.36 -14.42
CA ARG A 77 -14.69 -6.14 -13.78
C ARG A 77 -15.52 -5.28 -14.74
N TYR A 78 -15.07 -5.18 -15.97
CA TYR A 78 -15.75 -4.35 -16.98
C TYR A 78 -16.80 -5.11 -17.79
N GLY A 79 -17.03 -6.40 -17.47
CA GLY A 79 -18.00 -7.24 -18.19
C GLY A 79 -17.66 -7.42 -19.66
N MET A 80 -16.38 -7.32 -20.03
CA MET A 80 -15.92 -7.43 -21.41
C MET A 80 -15.60 -8.89 -21.74
N ASP A 81 -16.20 -9.36 -22.83
CA ASP A 81 -15.90 -10.68 -23.42
C ASP A 81 -15.22 -10.43 -24.75
N VAL A 82 -13.89 -10.42 -24.73
CA VAL A 82 -13.03 -10.11 -25.88
C VAL A 82 -12.13 -11.29 -26.21
N SER A 83 -11.89 -11.52 -27.50
CA SER A 83 -11.07 -12.62 -28.01
C SER A 83 -10.23 -12.18 -29.20
N GLY A 84 -9.17 -12.94 -29.50
CA GLY A 84 -8.29 -12.66 -30.64
C GLY A 84 -7.55 -11.33 -30.52
N ASP A 85 -7.43 -10.61 -31.63
CA ASP A 85 -6.70 -9.34 -31.72
C ASP A 85 -7.33 -8.24 -30.85
N GLU A 86 -8.65 -8.27 -30.67
CA GLU A 86 -9.36 -7.33 -29.79
C GLU A 86 -8.91 -7.48 -28.34
N ALA A 87 -8.61 -8.69 -27.87
CA ALA A 87 -8.10 -8.91 -26.52
C ALA A 87 -6.73 -8.25 -26.31
N PHE A 88 -5.88 -8.23 -27.34
CA PHE A 88 -4.58 -7.58 -27.26
C PHE A 88 -4.72 -6.05 -27.15
N TYR A 89 -5.54 -5.43 -27.98
CA TYR A 89 -5.77 -3.99 -27.89
C TYR A 89 -6.47 -3.58 -26.60
N THR A 90 -7.41 -4.38 -26.13
CA THR A 90 -8.05 -4.18 -24.82
C THR A 90 -7.05 -4.30 -23.67
N PHE A 91 -6.12 -5.26 -23.75
CA PHE A 91 -5.04 -5.38 -22.78
C PHE A 91 -4.17 -4.12 -22.76
N LEU A 92 -3.73 -3.63 -23.91
CA LEU A 92 -2.93 -2.40 -24.00
C LEU A 92 -3.69 -1.20 -23.43
N TYR A 93 -4.97 -1.06 -23.76
CA TYR A 93 -5.81 0.02 -23.25
C TYR A 93 -5.96 -0.02 -21.74
N LEU A 94 -6.30 -1.18 -21.16
CA LEU A 94 -6.50 -1.35 -19.72
C LEU A 94 -5.21 -1.27 -18.90
N THR A 95 -4.07 -1.52 -19.52
CA THR A 95 -2.77 -1.48 -18.86
C THR A 95 -2.00 -0.18 -19.13
N ARG A 96 -2.49 0.66 -20.05
CA ARG A 96 -1.86 1.93 -20.43
C ARG A 96 -1.52 2.79 -19.23
N ASP A 97 -2.45 3.02 -18.33
CA ASP A 97 -2.26 3.80 -17.11
C ASP A 97 -1.17 3.22 -16.17
N THR A 98 -0.91 1.92 -16.29
CA THR A 98 0.12 1.23 -15.51
C THR A 98 1.51 1.31 -16.17
N PHE A 99 1.58 1.13 -17.49
CA PHE A 99 2.85 1.04 -18.21
C PHE A 99 3.30 2.36 -18.87
N SER A 100 2.39 3.31 -19.03
CA SER A 100 2.70 4.61 -19.64
C SER A 100 2.24 5.80 -18.77
N PRO A 101 2.64 5.88 -17.50
CA PRO A 101 2.20 6.95 -16.61
C PRO A 101 2.67 8.33 -17.06
N TRP A 102 3.72 8.44 -17.88
CA TRP A 102 4.19 9.70 -18.47
C TRP A 102 3.19 10.29 -19.46
N GLU A 103 2.33 9.49 -20.10
CA GLU A 103 1.28 10.00 -20.98
C GLU A 103 0.26 10.80 -20.18
N ASN A 104 -0.07 10.38 -18.98
CA ASN A 104 -0.97 11.10 -18.09
C ASN A 104 -0.37 12.47 -17.70
N LEU A 105 0.95 12.50 -17.44
CA LEU A 105 1.65 13.76 -17.18
C LEU A 105 1.65 14.65 -18.43
N ALA A 106 1.87 14.09 -19.62
CA ALA A 106 1.80 14.86 -20.86
C ALA A 106 0.41 15.45 -21.11
N LEU A 107 -0.65 14.66 -20.88
CA LEU A 107 -2.04 15.13 -20.96
C LEU A 107 -2.34 16.25 -19.94
N LEU A 108 -1.81 16.13 -18.72
CA LEU A 108 -1.92 17.18 -17.71
C LEU A 108 -1.26 18.48 -18.18
N LEU A 109 -0.04 18.40 -18.70
CA LEU A 109 0.71 19.56 -19.18
C LEU A 109 0.07 20.20 -20.42
N GLN A 110 -0.54 19.40 -21.32
CA GLN A 110 -1.32 19.93 -22.46
C GLN A 110 -2.56 20.71 -22.02
N ASN A 111 -3.10 20.42 -20.85
CA ASN A 111 -4.27 21.09 -20.28
C ASN A 111 -3.88 22.00 -19.10
N TYR A 112 -2.62 22.44 -19.04
CA TYR A 112 -2.11 23.23 -17.91
C TYR A 112 -2.94 24.47 -17.60
N ASP A 113 -3.44 25.16 -18.64
CA ASP A 113 -4.25 26.37 -18.50
C ASP A 113 -5.63 26.12 -17.86
N LYS A 114 -6.08 24.87 -17.80
CA LYS A 114 -7.33 24.47 -17.15
C LYS A 114 -7.15 24.08 -15.67
N ILE A 115 -5.92 24.07 -15.18
CA ILE A 115 -5.63 23.64 -13.82
C ILE A 115 -5.90 24.80 -12.87
N ASP A 116 -6.88 24.61 -11.99
CA ASP A 116 -7.06 25.42 -10.80
C ASP A 116 -6.27 24.81 -9.65
N PHE A 117 -5.24 25.52 -9.18
CA PHE A 117 -4.27 24.99 -8.22
C PHE A 117 -4.91 24.71 -6.87
N GLN A 118 -4.91 23.44 -6.43
CA GLN A 118 -5.60 22.96 -5.26
C GLN A 118 -4.84 23.20 -3.93
N GLY A 119 -3.59 23.70 -3.98
CA GLY A 119 -2.74 23.84 -2.81
C GLY A 119 -2.51 22.51 -2.10
N LEU A 120 -2.52 22.53 -0.77
CA LEU A 120 -2.39 21.33 0.06
C LEU A 120 -3.74 20.67 0.38
N ALA A 121 -4.86 21.18 -0.15
CA ALA A 121 -6.19 20.66 0.12
C ALA A 121 -6.35 19.14 -0.14
N PRO A 122 -5.81 18.56 -1.23
CA PRO A 122 -5.86 17.12 -1.47
C PRO A 122 -5.19 16.30 -0.37
N ILE A 123 -4.09 16.79 0.20
CA ILE A 123 -3.38 16.12 1.31
C ILE A 123 -4.16 16.26 2.61
N VAL A 124 -4.63 17.47 2.94
CA VAL A 124 -5.39 17.74 4.18
C VAL A 124 -6.67 16.92 4.21
N ARG A 125 -7.34 16.74 3.08
CA ARG A 125 -8.50 15.87 2.93
C ARG A 125 -8.25 14.48 3.49
N ASP A 126 -7.09 13.90 3.25
CA ASP A 126 -6.79 12.53 3.61
C ASP A 126 -6.74 12.29 5.13
N PHE A 127 -6.65 13.35 5.92
CA PHE A 127 -6.74 13.26 7.38
C PHE A 127 -8.18 13.24 7.90
N TYR A 128 -9.14 13.79 7.18
CA TYR A 128 -10.53 13.85 7.62
C TYR A 128 -11.52 13.00 6.81
N VAL A 129 -11.13 12.54 5.61
CA VAL A 129 -12.02 11.74 4.76
C VAL A 129 -12.48 10.44 5.43
N PHE A 130 -11.67 9.88 6.31
CA PHE A 130 -11.98 8.66 7.06
C PHE A 130 -12.90 8.88 8.27
N ILE A 131 -13.14 10.15 8.66
CA ILE A 131 -14.04 10.46 9.76
C ILE A 131 -15.47 10.31 9.22
N PRO A 132 -16.31 9.42 9.81
CA PRO A 132 -17.66 9.22 9.34
C PRO A 132 -18.50 10.51 9.48
N THR A 133 -19.42 10.73 8.55
CA THR A 133 -20.31 11.92 8.55
C THR A 133 -21.20 12.00 9.78
N TRP A 134 -21.56 10.87 10.39
CA TRP A 134 -22.32 10.86 11.64
C TRP A 134 -21.52 11.38 12.85
N LEU A 135 -20.17 11.30 12.80
CA LEU A 135 -19.31 11.84 13.86
C LEU A 135 -18.95 13.32 13.60
N TRP A 136 -18.88 13.72 12.33
CA TRP A 136 -18.59 15.10 11.93
C TRP A 136 -19.50 15.51 10.76
N PRO A 137 -20.76 15.93 11.03
CA PRO A 137 -21.73 16.31 10.01
C PRO A 137 -21.28 17.49 9.14
N ASP A 138 -20.67 18.49 9.76
CA ASP A 138 -20.23 19.75 9.13
C ASP A 138 -18.79 19.68 8.61
N ARG A 139 -18.28 18.47 8.33
CA ARG A 139 -16.95 18.34 7.76
C ARG A 139 -16.86 19.09 6.42
N PRO A 140 -15.67 19.69 6.07
CA PRO A 140 -15.47 20.35 4.80
C PRO A 140 -15.90 19.47 3.63
N GLY A 141 -16.49 20.09 2.60
CA GLY A 141 -16.94 19.38 1.39
C GLY A 141 -15.83 18.49 0.82
N VAL A 142 -16.23 17.46 0.10
CA VAL A 142 -15.29 16.48 -0.45
C VAL A 142 -14.39 17.19 -1.47
N VAL A 143 -13.19 17.56 -1.04
CA VAL A 143 -12.12 17.95 -1.96
C VAL A 143 -11.73 16.70 -2.75
N LEU A 144 -11.59 16.83 -4.07
CA LEU A 144 -11.13 15.74 -4.91
C LEU A 144 -9.66 15.45 -4.63
N ASN A 145 -9.25 14.17 -4.65
CA ASN A 145 -7.84 13.85 -4.72
C ASN A 145 -7.29 14.25 -6.11
N THR A 146 -5.98 14.35 -6.26
CA THR A 146 -5.37 14.85 -7.50
C THR A 146 -5.73 14.01 -8.72
N ALA A 147 -5.92 12.69 -8.58
CA ALA A 147 -6.32 11.81 -9.67
C ALA A 147 -7.77 12.08 -10.12
N ASN A 148 -8.69 12.21 -9.18
CA ASN A 148 -10.10 12.52 -9.49
C ASN A 148 -10.23 13.95 -10.02
N TYR A 149 -9.52 14.91 -9.44
CA TYR A 149 -9.51 16.29 -9.94
C TYR A 149 -9.02 16.34 -11.38
N PHE A 150 -7.90 15.71 -11.68
CA PHE A 150 -7.37 15.66 -13.04
C PHE A 150 -8.37 15.02 -14.01
N THR A 151 -8.97 13.88 -13.62
CA THR A 151 -9.89 13.15 -14.51
C THR A 151 -11.20 13.89 -14.73
N TRP A 152 -11.79 14.46 -13.68
CA TRP A 152 -13.13 15.05 -13.73
C TRP A 152 -13.09 16.50 -14.18
N GLU A 153 -12.25 17.33 -13.55
CA GLU A 153 -12.24 18.77 -13.80
C GLU A 153 -11.36 19.14 -15.00
N VAL A 154 -10.17 18.53 -15.13
CA VAL A 154 -9.25 18.89 -16.20
C VAL A 154 -9.58 18.19 -17.52
N LEU A 155 -9.83 16.86 -17.45
CA LEU A 155 -10.16 16.05 -18.62
C LEU A 155 -11.67 15.96 -18.92
N ASN A 156 -12.54 16.47 -18.05
CA ASN A 156 -13.99 16.38 -18.13
C ASN A 156 -14.48 14.94 -18.37
N ASN A 157 -13.82 13.96 -17.73
CA ASN A 157 -14.13 12.54 -17.88
C ASN A 157 -14.84 12.01 -16.63
N HIS A 158 -16.14 11.76 -16.72
CA HIS A 158 -16.99 11.28 -15.64
C HIS A 158 -17.33 9.79 -15.76
N SER A 159 -16.53 9.00 -16.48
CA SER A 159 -16.74 7.56 -16.67
C SER A 159 -16.55 6.70 -15.43
N GLY A 160 -16.15 7.30 -14.29
CA GLY A 160 -15.82 6.59 -13.05
C GLY A 160 -14.39 6.03 -13.01
N LEU A 161 -13.60 6.24 -14.07
CA LEU A 161 -12.16 5.99 -14.05
C LEU A 161 -11.44 7.13 -13.34
N ALA A 162 -10.40 6.83 -12.57
CA ALA A 162 -9.50 7.81 -12.01
C ALA A 162 -8.13 7.64 -12.66
N ILE A 163 -7.71 8.64 -13.44
CA ILE A 163 -6.42 8.64 -14.15
C ILE A 163 -5.38 9.29 -13.25
N SER A 164 -4.35 8.54 -12.90
CA SER A 164 -3.31 9.03 -11.98
C SER A 164 -2.33 9.96 -12.70
N PRO A 165 -2.12 11.21 -12.22
CA PRO A 165 -1.25 12.17 -12.88
C PRO A 165 0.24 11.98 -12.58
N THR A 166 0.65 10.92 -11.89
CA THR A 166 1.99 10.67 -11.34
C THR A 166 2.36 11.59 -10.17
N LEU A 167 3.51 11.33 -9.53
CA LEU A 167 4.02 12.21 -8.47
C LEU A 167 4.21 13.66 -8.96
N ILE A 168 4.85 13.82 -10.12
CA ILE A 168 5.10 15.13 -10.68
C ILE A 168 3.78 15.83 -11.00
N GLY A 169 2.84 15.12 -11.64
CA GLY A 169 1.53 15.68 -11.97
C GLY A 169 0.72 16.05 -10.72
N SER A 170 0.78 15.28 -9.65
CA SER A 170 0.10 15.65 -8.40
C SER A 170 0.65 16.94 -7.80
N LEU A 171 1.97 17.14 -7.84
CA LEU A 171 2.60 18.39 -7.40
C LEU A 171 2.22 19.57 -8.29
N VAL A 172 2.12 19.36 -9.62
CA VAL A 172 1.66 20.38 -10.55
C VAL A 172 0.21 20.78 -10.29
N VAL A 173 -0.69 19.83 -10.00
CA VAL A 173 -2.08 20.12 -9.61
C VAL A 173 -2.14 20.90 -8.30
N MET A 174 -1.25 20.63 -7.35
CA MET A 174 -1.22 21.31 -6.06
C MET A 174 -0.76 22.78 -6.18
N GLY A 175 0.30 23.06 -6.93
CA GLY A 175 0.87 24.41 -6.94
C GLY A 175 1.66 24.78 -8.19
N GLY A 176 1.34 24.14 -9.30
CA GLY A 176 2.03 24.39 -10.56
C GLY A 176 3.45 23.83 -10.60
N VAL A 177 4.18 24.17 -11.64
CA VAL A 177 5.55 23.66 -11.88
C VAL A 177 6.51 24.02 -10.74
N TRP A 178 6.33 25.17 -10.11
CA TRP A 178 7.18 25.61 -8.99
C TRP A 178 7.03 24.74 -7.73
N PHE A 179 5.90 24.06 -7.60
CA PHE A 179 5.66 23.19 -6.45
C PHE A 179 6.45 21.87 -6.52
N ILE A 180 7.05 21.56 -7.66
CA ILE A 180 7.92 20.39 -7.84
C ILE A 180 9.14 20.46 -6.93
N LEU A 181 9.74 21.64 -6.74
CA LEU A 181 10.93 21.81 -5.89
C LEU A 181 10.65 21.48 -4.41
N PRO A 182 9.69 22.13 -3.74
CA PRO A 182 9.36 21.76 -2.35
C PRO A 182 8.81 20.33 -2.25
N GLY A 183 8.09 19.85 -3.26
CA GLY A 183 7.63 18.47 -3.32
C GLY A 183 8.77 17.46 -3.36
N ALA A 184 9.81 17.70 -4.16
CA ALA A 184 10.99 16.86 -4.21
C ALA A 184 11.72 16.81 -2.85
N VAL A 185 11.82 17.95 -2.15
CA VAL A 185 12.37 17.98 -0.78
C VAL A 185 11.51 17.16 0.17
N ALA A 186 10.18 17.30 0.11
CA ALA A 186 9.27 16.52 0.95
C ALA A 186 9.41 15.01 0.71
N VAL A 187 9.50 14.59 -0.55
CA VAL A 187 9.75 13.19 -0.94
C VAL A 187 11.11 12.70 -0.40
N GLY A 188 12.17 13.50 -0.55
CA GLY A 188 13.49 13.19 0.00
C GLY A 188 13.46 13.00 1.53
N LEU A 189 12.72 13.84 2.25
CA LEU A 189 12.54 13.71 3.70
C LEU A 189 11.75 12.44 4.07
N ILE A 190 10.73 12.08 3.30
CA ILE A 190 9.98 10.84 3.49
C ILE A 190 10.90 9.62 3.33
N ILE A 191 11.68 9.57 2.26
CA ILE A 191 12.64 8.48 2.01
C ILE A 191 13.65 8.40 3.15
N LYS A 192 14.25 9.54 3.54
CA LYS A 192 15.19 9.61 4.66
C LYS A 192 14.58 9.13 5.98
N TRP A 193 13.32 9.44 6.22
CA TRP A 193 12.62 8.99 7.42
C TRP A 193 12.46 7.47 7.46
N PHE A 194 12.09 6.84 6.34
CA PHE A 194 12.00 5.38 6.24
C PHE A 194 13.36 4.71 6.40
N ASP A 195 14.41 5.27 5.78
CA ASP A 195 15.77 4.78 5.93
C ASP A 195 16.23 4.85 7.38
N TRP A 196 16.00 5.98 8.05
CA TRP A 196 16.30 6.15 9.47
C TRP A 196 15.56 5.13 10.35
N LEU A 197 14.26 4.87 10.10
CA LEU A 197 13.50 3.85 10.84
C LEU A 197 14.07 2.45 10.63
N TYR A 198 14.48 2.13 9.40
CA TYR A 198 15.08 0.85 9.07
C TYR A 198 16.42 0.64 9.76
N VAL A 199 17.32 1.63 9.67
CA VAL A 199 18.64 1.61 10.36
C VAL A 199 18.45 1.46 11.86
N ARG A 200 17.56 2.26 12.46
CA ARG A 200 17.23 2.16 13.88
C ARG A 200 16.69 0.79 14.28
N GLY A 201 15.92 0.14 13.38
CA GLY A 201 15.48 -1.23 13.58
C GLY A 201 16.61 -2.24 13.62
N ASN A 202 17.68 -2.03 12.84
CA ASN A 202 18.86 -2.89 12.83
C ASN A 202 19.75 -2.69 14.10
N GLU A 203 19.79 -1.48 14.65
CA GLU A 203 20.56 -1.13 15.84
C GLU A 203 19.84 -1.47 17.16
N GLU A 204 18.53 -1.72 17.10
CA GLU A 204 17.72 -1.98 18.29
C GLU A 204 18.04 -3.35 18.90
N THR A 205 18.49 -3.35 20.15
CA THR A 205 18.86 -4.56 20.90
C THR A 205 17.63 -5.35 21.34
N ASN A 206 16.49 -4.67 21.55
CA ASN A 206 15.25 -5.32 21.89
C ASN A 206 14.61 -5.95 20.66
N ARG A 207 14.64 -7.27 20.58
CA ARG A 207 14.13 -8.05 19.46
C ARG A 207 12.67 -7.73 19.06
N TYR A 208 11.82 -7.42 20.04
CA TYR A 208 10.42 -7.08 19.76
C TYR A 208 10.29 -5.69 19.15
N LYS A 209 11.04 -4.71 19.66
CA LYS A 209 11.06 -3.36 19.08
C LYS A 209 11.65 -3.36 17.67
N ALA A 210 12.76 -4.07 17.46
CA ALA A 210 13.34 -4.27 16.14
C ALA A 210 12.32 -4.87 15.16
N ALA A 211 11.59 -5.93 15.57
CA ALA A 211 10.57 -6.54 14.75
C ALA A 211 9.39 -5.61 14.43
N ILE A 212 9.00 -4.73 15.35
CA ILE A 212 7.97 -3.72 15.11
C ILE A 212 8.43 -2.70 14.07
N LEU A 213 9.64 -2.15 14.23
CA LEU A 213 10.22 -1.18 13.29
C LEU A 213 10.36 -1.76 11.88
N HIS A 214 10.93 -2.96 11.76
CA HIS A 214 11.03 -3.64 10.47
C HIS A 214 9.66 -3.96 9.86
N SER A 215 8.69 -4.44 10.67
CA SER A 215 7.34 -4.73 10.18
C SER A 215 6.64 -3.47 9.65
N PHE A 216 6.84 -2.34 10.32
CA PHE A 216 6.34 -1.05 9.85
C PHE A 216 6.99 -0.64 8.54
N CYS A 217 8.33 -0.65 8.45
CA CYS A 217 9.05 -0.29 7.24
C CYS A 217 8.65 -1.18 6.05
N PHE A 218 8.65 -2.50 6.23
CA PHE A 218 8.28 -3.43 5.16
C PHE A 218 6.80 -3.35 4.77
N GLY A 219 5.90 -3.09 5.72
CA GLY A 219 4.49 -2.88 5.42
C GLY A 219 4.23 -1.58 4.64
N ALA A 220 5.05 -0.56 4.88
CA ALA A 220 4.89 0.76 4.27
C ALA A 220 5.65 0.92 2.94
N ILE A 221 6.72 0.12 2.67
CA ILE A 221 7.63 0.31 1.53
C ILE A 221 6.89 0.27 0.17
N PHE A 222 5.86 -0.54 0.04
CA PHE A 222 5.08 -0.63 -1.20
C PHE A 222 4.26 0.63 -1.49
N ASN A 223 4.02 1.46 -0.47
CA ASN A 223 3.40 2.77 -0.68
C ASN A 223 4.34 3.74 -1.41
N MET A 224 5.64 3.46 -1.50
CA MET A 224 6.56 4.21 -2.35
C MET A 224 6.25 4.05 -3.85
N ILE A 225 5.73 2.89 -4.25
CA ILE A 225 5.24 2.68 -5.63
C ILE A 225 4.02 3.57 -5.89
N VAL A 226 3.14 3.68 -4.89
CA VAL A 226 1.98 4.59 -4.95
C VAL A 226 2.43 6.03 -5.01
N LEU A 227 3.43 6.43 -4.23
CA LEU A 227 4.01 7.78 -4.28
C LEU A 227 4.48 8.14 -5.69
N ALA A 228 5.23 7.25 -6.34
CA ALA A 228 5.73 7.48 -7.67
C ALA A 228 4.63 7.54 -8.74
N ARG A 229 3.65 6.63 -8.65
CA ARG A 229 2.62 6.43 -9.66
C ARG A 229 1.40 7.33 -9.49
N GLU A 230 0.88 7.45 -8.27
CA GLU A 230 -0.41 8.10 -8.01
C GLU A 230 -0.25 9.52 -7.45
N GLY A 231 0.86 9.81 -6.78
CA GLY A 231 1.16 11.12 -6.25
C GLY A 231 1.25 11.18 -4.73
N LEU A 232 1.52 12.39 -4.24
CA LEU A 232 1.84 12.65 -2.83
C LEU A 232 0.59 12.48 -1.92
N ASP A 233 -0.56 12.96 -2.35
CA ASP A 233 -1.83 12.85 -1.63
C ASP A 233 -2.26 11.39 -1.46
N SER A 234 -2.28 10.61 -2.53
CA SER A 234 -2.60 9.18 -2.47
C SER A 234 -1.63 8.41 -1.58
N PHE A 235 -0.34 8.79 -1.59
CA PHE A 235 0.65 8.21 -0.70
C PHE A 235 0.37 8.53 0.77
N VAL A 236 0.13 9.81 1.09
CA VAL A 236 -0.16 10.26 2.46
C VAL A 236 -1.40 9.55 3.00
N SER A 237 -2.47 9.48 2.21
CA SER A 237 -3.70 8.76 2.56
C SER A 237 -3.43 7.31 2.97
N ARG A 238 -2.69 6.58 2.15
CA ARG A 238 -2.40 5.15 2.40
C ARG A 238 -1.48 4.95 3.60
N VAL A 239 -0.46 5.82 3.76
CA VAL A 239 0.46 5.72 4.91
C VAL A 239 -0.24 6.08 6.21
N VAL A 240 -1.09 7.12 6.23
CA VAL A 240 -1.88 7.48 7.41
C VAL A 240 -2.82 6.34 7.80
N PHE A 241 -3.56 5.79 6.84
CA PHE A 241 -4.43 4.65 7.08
C PHE A 241 -3.64 3.43 7.59
N PHE A 242 -2.51 3.13 6.97
CA PHE A 242 -1.62 2.05 7.41
C PHE A 242 -1.14 2.28 8.85
N MET A 243 -0.70 3.50 9.19
CA MET A 243 -0.26 3.84 10.56
C MET A 243 -1.36 3.63 11.59
N VAL A 244 -2.59 4.05 11.28
CA VAL A 244 -3.76 3.87 12.16
C VAL A 244 -4.03 2.39 12.39
N ILE A 245 -4.14 1.59 11.32
CA ILE A 245 -4.38 0.15 11.41
C ILE A 245 -3.24 -0.56 12.14
N PHE A 246 -2.00 -0.21 11.82
CA PHE A 246 -0.83 -0.77 12.50
C PHE A 246 -0.84 -0.48 14.00
N GLY A 247 -1.17 0.76 14.38
CA GLY A 247 -1.34 1.18 15.78
C GLY A 247 -2.45 0.40 16.48
N ILE A 248 -3.62 0.25 15.85
CA ILE A 248 -4.74 -0.56 16.38
C ILE A 248 -4.30 -2.01 16.59
N CYS A 249 -3.61 -2.60 15.62
CA CYS A 249 -3.09 -3.97 15.74
C CYS A 249 -2.12 -4.12 16.92
N LEU A 250 -1.24 -3.14 17.15
CA LEU A 250 -0.32 -3.14 18.30
C LEU A 250 -1.08 -3.01 19.63
N LEU A 251 -2.09 -2.14 19.70
CA LEU A 251 -2.92 -1.99 20.89
C LEU A 251 -3.70 -3.26 21.20
N LEU A 252 -4.32 -3.87 20.19
CA LEU A 252 -5.03 -5.14 20.35
C LEU A 252 -4.09 -6.26 20.78
N ALA A 253 -2.90 -6.34 20.19
CA ALA A 253 -1.90 -7.33 20.60
C ALA A 253 -1.47 -7.16 22.06
N LYS A 254 -1.29 -5.90 22.52
CA LYS A 254 -0.96 -5.58 23.91
C LYS A 254 -2.13 -5.95 24.85
N LEU A 255 -3.35 -5.62 24.46
CA LEU A 255 -4.55 -5.96 25.23
C LEU A 255 -4.73 -7.47 25.37
N LEU A 256 -4.62 -8.21 24.28
CA LEU A 256 -4.70 -9.67 24.29
C LEU A 256 -3.59 -10.28 25.16
N TYR A 257 -2.36 -9.77 25.04
CA TYR A 257 -1.26 -10.22 25.91
C TYR A 257 -1.60 -10.03 27.38
N TRP A 258 -2.11 -8.85 27.77
CA TRP A 258 -2.50 -8.54 29.14
C TRP A 258 -3.64 -9.47 29.62
N LEU A 259 -4.65 -9.72 28.80
CA LEU A 259 -5.75 -10.65 29.12
C LEU A 259 -5.25 -12.09 29.33
N PHE A 260 -4.35 -12.59 28.48
CA PHE A 260 -3.79 -13.93 28.64
C PHE A 260 -2.84 -14.05 29.84
N ASP A 261 -2.13 -12.98 30.16
CA ASP A 261 -1.24 -12.92 31.33
C ASP A 261 -2.05 -12.90 32.61
N SER A 262 -3.10 -12.08 32.71
CA SER A 262 -4.02 -12.03 33.84
C SER A 262 -4.77 -13.35 34.04
N ALA A 263 -5.08 -14.08 32.98
CA ALA A 263 -5.66 -15.41 33.03
C ALA A 263 -4.65 -16.53 33.40
N GLY A 264 -3.36 -16.17 33.65
CA GLY A 264 -2.29 -17.12 33.99
C GLY A 264 -1.88 -18.08 32.87
N LEU A 265 -2.37 -17.86 31.65
CA LEU A 265 -2.09 -18.73 30.48
C LEU A 265 -0.66 -18.57 29.97
N VAL A 266 -0.08 -17.38 30.10
CA VAL A 266 1.30 -17.09 29.68
C VAL A 266 2.29 -17.79 30.61
N HIS A 267 2.10 -17.69 31.91
CA HIS A 267 2.98 -18.31 32.91
C HIS A 267 2.96 -19.85 32.85
N ARG A 268 1.81 -20.45 32.57
CA ARG A 268 1.68 -21.92 32.42
C ARG A 268 2.46 -22.46 31.20
N ARG A 269 2.59 -21.69 30.13
CA ARG A 269 3.39 -22.09 28.95
C ARG A 269 4.89 -22.03 29.23
N LEU A 270 5.35 -20.98 29.89
CA LEU A 270 6.76 -20.84 30.25
C LEU A 270 7.21 -21.94 31.22
N ALA A 271 6.40 -22.27 32.22
CA ALA A 271 6.69 -23.36 33.16
C ALA A 271 6.71 -24.76 32.51
N ARG A 272 5.92 -24.97 31.44
CA ARG A 272 5.99 -26.23 30.67
C ARG A 272 7.28 -26.32 29.83
N THR A 273 7.71 -25.25 29.21
CA THR A 273 8.90 -25.22 28.35
C THR A 273 10.18 -25.41 29.18
N THR A 274 10.24 -24.85 30.38
CA THR A 274 11.38 -25.05 31.29
C THR A 274 11.45 -26.48 31.84
N ARG A 275 10.32 -27.14 32.09
CA ARG A 275 10.31 -28.54 32.50
C ARG A 275 10.79 -29.51 31.40
N THR A 276 10.44 -29.26 30.14
CA THR A 276 10.93 -30.10 29.02
C THR A 276 12.42 -29.93 28.77
N LEU A 277 13.00 -28.74 29.02
CA LEU A 277 14.43 -28.49 28.86
C LEU A 277 15.27 -29.04 30.04
N SER A 278 14.68 -29.32 31.20
CA SER A 278 15.37 -29.92 32.36
C SER A 278 15.35 -31.45 32.35
N GLN A 279 14.67 -32.06 31.37
CA GLN A 279 14.59 -33.53 31.23
C GLN A 279 15.41 -34.06 30.04
N VAL A 280 16.11 -33.17 29.30
CA VAL A 280 17.11 -33.49 28.26
C VAL A 280 18.48 -33.14 28.77
#